data_72bd9ab327301067d7ce599daeb20241
#
_entry.id   72bd9ab327301067d7ce599daeb20241
#
_cell.length_a   1.000
_cell.length_b   1.000
_cell.length_c   1.000
_cell.angle_alpha   90.00
_cell.angle_beta   90.00
_cell.angle_gamma   90.00
#
_symmetry.space_group_name_H-M   'P 1'
#
loop_
_entity.id
_entity.type
_entity.pdbx_description
1 polymer ?
#
loop_
_entity_poly.entity_id
_entity_poly.type
_entity_poly.pdbx_seq_one_letter_code
_entity_poly.pdbx_strand_id
1 'polypeptide(L)'
;VTVALTDPDDSLLKRCLQREPDAWKEFVDRFAGVFLQVIRHTAQTRSVPLTIDDADDLAADVFLSIIAGNFEVLRRFRGESSLVTYLTVIARRMVVHEMTRRRMAEAMGHVRTHGTTLDRVGASEFDSTMRIMNRDLVQRMLGTLAEPEATIVRMFHLHGWSYREISTRLGVTENSIGPTLTRAREKLRHSALSASDDALNAL
;
A
#
# COMPACT_ATOMS: atom_id res chain seq x y z
N VAL A 1 18.21 1.73 25.55
CA VAL A 1 17.26 2.83 25.79
C VAL A 1 16.74 3.27 24.45
N THR A 2 15.61 2.69 24.05
CA THR A 2 14.93 3.01 22.80
C THR A 2 14.26 4.37 22.96
N VAL A 3 14.83 5.41 22.39
CA VAL A 3 14.12 6.68 22.20
C VAL A 3 13.06 6.40 21.15
N ALA A 4 11.84 6.15 21.59
CA ALA A 4 10.67 6.16 20.72
C ALA A 4 10.48 7.62 20.28
N LEU A 5 11.03 7.97 19.11
CA LEU A 5 10.53 9.10 18.35
C LEU A 5 9.06 8.76 18.09
N THR A 6 8.17 9.44 18.79
CA THR A 6 6.73 9.27 18.63
C THR A 6 6.40 9.76 17.23
N ASP A 7 6.32 8.85 16.28
CA ASP A 7 5.88 9.16 14.93
C ASP A 7 4.51 9.83 15.05
N PRO A 8 4.28 11.01 14.45
CA PRO A 8 2.98 11.66 14.46
C PRO A 8 1.85 10.74 14.02
N ASP A 9 2.14 9.74 13.18
CA ASP A 9 1.19 8.72 12.76
C ASP A 9 0.82 7.76 13.90
N ASP A 10 1.77 7.39 14.78
CA ASP A 10 1.48 6.55 15.95
C ASP A 10 0.62 7.27 16.98
N SER A 11 0.83 8.58 17.15
CA SER A 11 -0.02 9.42 18.01
C SER A 11 -1.44 9.49 17.47
N LEU A 12 -1.60 9.75 16.18
CA LEU A 12 -2.90 9.83 15.51
C LEU A 12 -3.63 8.47 15.57
N LEU A 13 -2.90 7.36 15.35
CA LEU A 13 -3.44 6.00 15.48
C LEU A 13 -4.03 5.76 16.89
N LYS A 14 -3.31 6.11 17.94
CA LYS A 14 -3.77 5.95 19.32
C LYS A 14 -5.02 6.78 19.59
N ARG A 15 -5.06 8.03 19.15
CA ARG A 15 -6.21 8.92 19.29
C ARG A 15 -7.45 8.38 18.54
N CYS A 16 -7.26 7.82 17.34
CA CYS A 16 -8.35 7.15 16.60
C CYS A 16 -8.89 5.93 17.36
N LEU A 17 -8.01 5.10 17.93
CA LEU A 17 -8.41 3.92 18.70
C LEU A 17 -9.13 4.30 20.02
N GLN A 18 -8.80 5.45 20.60
CA GLN A 18 -9.45 6.02 21.79
C GLN A 18 -10.74 6.78 21.45
N ARG A 19 -11.05 6.92 20.14
CA ARG A 19 -12.20 7.67 19.64
C ARG A 19 -12.22 9.13 20.10
N GLU A 20 -11.02 9.74 20.16
CA GLU A 20 -10.93 11.16 20.49
C GLU A 20 -11.65 12.03 19.46
N PRO A 21 -12.26 13.14 19.88
CA PRO A 21 -12.85 14.10 18.95
C PRO A 21 -11.84 14.52 17.89
N ASP A 22 -12.31 14.67 16.65
CA ASP A 22 -11.54 15.09 15.47
C ASP A 22 -10.40 14.17 15.01
N ALA A 23 -10.00 13.15 15.80
CA ALA A 23 -8.93 12.24 15.41
C ALA A 23 -9.22 11.50 14.11
N TRP A 24 -10.47 11.09 13.92
CA TRP A 24 -10.87 10.43 12.68
C TRP A 24 -10.86 11.40 11.49
N LYS A 25 -11.29 12.64 11.68
CA LYS A 25 -11.22 13.67 10.64
C LYS A 25 -9.78 13.92 10.21
N GLU A 26 -8.88 14.10 11.18
CA GLU A 26 -7.44 14.26 10.92
C GLU A 26 -6.85 13.04 10.18
N PHE A 27 -7.29 11.84 10.54
CA PHE A 27 -6.89 10.60 9.86
C PHE A 27 -7.35 10.58 8.39
N VAL A 28 -8.60 10.95 8.12
CA VAL A 28 -9.12 11.05 6.75
C VAL A 28 -8.35 12.10 5.96
N ASP A 29 -8.18 13.30 6.49
CA ASP A 29 -7.46 14.40 5.84
C ASP A 29 -6.01 14.01 5.51
N ARG A 30 -5.36 13.26 6.39
CA ARG A 30 -3.96 12.81 6.22
C ARG A 30 -3.80 11.69 5.18
N PHE A 31 -4.70 10.72 5.16
CA PHE A 31 -4.54 9.51 4.35
C PHE A 31 -5.37 9.48 3.07
N ALA A 32 -6.32 10.40 2.85
CA ALA A 32 -7.15 10.44 1.66
C ALA A 32 -6.32 10.51 0.38
N GLY A 33 -5.34 11.40 0.32
CA GLY A 33 -4.44 11.53 -0.83
C GLY A 33 -3.64 10.26 -1.11
N VAL A 34 -3.18 9.58 -0.05
CA VAL A 34 -2.45 8.31 -0.15
C VAL A 34 -3.35 7.22 -0.75
N PHE A 35 -4.58 7.09 -0.27
CA PHE A 35 -5.51 6.09 -0.79
C PHE A 35 -5.91 6.36 -2.23
N LEU A 36 -6.22 7.60 -2.60
CA LEU A 36 -6.51 7.96 -3.97
C LEU A 36 -5.34 7.66 -4.91
N GLN A 37 -4.10 7.92 -4.48
CA GLN A 37 -2.91 7.58 -5.25
C GLN A 37 -2.75 6.07 -5.43
N VAL A 38 -2.94 5.29 -4.37
CA VAL A 38 -2.90 3.81 -4.42
C VAL A 38 -3.96 3.26 -5.37
N ILE A 39 -5.19 3.79 -5.30
CA ILE A 39 -6.31 3.38 -6.13
C ILE A 39 -5.99 3.64 -7.60
N ARG A 40 -5.62 4.88 -7.95
CA ARG A 40 -5.29 5.27 -9.33
C ARG A 40 -4.11 4.47 -9.88
N HIS A 41 -3.05 4.32 -9.11
CA HIS A 41 -1.88 3.53 -9.52
C HIS A 41 -2.24 2.05 -9.73
N THR A 42 -3.07 1.47 -8.86
CA THR A 42 -3.50 0.08 -8.97
C THR A 42 -4.37 -0.14 -10.20
N ALA A 43 -5.30 0.78 -10.49
CA ALA A 43 -6.13 0.74 -11.69
C ALA A 43 -5.29 0.85 -12.96
N GLN A 44 -4.34 1.79 -13.00
CA GLN A 44 -3.44 2.00 -14.13
C GLN A 44 -2.56 0.77 -14.42
N THR A 45 -1.96 0.18 -13.39
CA THR A 45 -1.11 -1.03 -13.55
C THR A 45 -1.89 -2.26 -14.01
N ARG A 46 -3.19 -2.28 -13.77
CA ARG A 46 -4.08 -3.37 -14.17
C ARG A 46 -4.90 -3.08 -15.42
N SER A 47 -4.67 -1.92 -16.06
CA SER A 47 -5.42 -1.45 -17.22
C SER A 47 -6.94 -1.49 -16.99
N VAL A 48 -7.37 -1.10 -15.79
CA VAL A 48 -8.78 -0.95 -15.44
C VAL A 48 -9.15 0.52 -15.59
N PRO A 49 -10.13 0.85 -16.46
CA PRO A 49 -10.64 2.21 -16.52
C PRO A 49 -11.28 2.57 -15.18
N LEU A 50 -11.02 3.78 -14.71
CA LEU A 50 -11.50 4.29 -13.44
C LEU A 50 -11.95 5.74 -13.64
N THR A 51 -13.18 6.05 -13.24
CA THR A 51 -13.67 7.42 -13.18
C THR A 51 -13.22 8.12 -11.90
N ILE A 52 -13.42 9.43 -11.82
CA ILE A 52 -13.15 10.18 -10.57
C ILE A 52 -14.06 9.65 -9.47
N ASP A 53 -15.35 9.51 -9.77
CA ASP A 53 -16.36 9.02 -8.82
C ASP A 53 -16.04 7.60 -8.34
N ASP A 54 -15.60 6.70 -9.24
CA ASP A 54 -15.14 5.36 -8.85
C ASP A 54 -13.94 5.40 -7.90
N ALA A 55 -13.02 6.35 -8.11
CA ALA A 55 -11.85 6.48 -7.23
C ALA A 55 -12.25 6.97 -5.84
N ASP A 56 -13.18 7.90 -5.77
CA ASP A 56 -13.70 8.45 -4.51
C ASP A 56 -14.53 7.40 -3.77
N ASP A 57 -15.38 6.63 -4.46
CA ASP A 57 -16.14 5.51 -3.91
C ASP A 57 -15.20 4.44 -3.33
N LEU A 58 -14.16 4.06 -4.07
CA LEU A 58 -13.17 3.10 -3.59
C LEU A 58 -12.39 3.63 -2.38
N ALA A 59 -12.10 4.93 -2.34
CA ALA A 59 -11.46 5.55 -1.17
C ALA A 59 -12.39 5.53 0.04
N ALA A 60 -13.67 5.82 -0.14
CA ALA A 60 -14.69 5.71 0.91
C ALA A 60 -14.80 4.27 1.44
N ASP A 61 -14.82 3.27 0.56
CA ASP A 61 -14.83 1.84 0.93
C ASP A 61 -13.60 1.46 1.77
N VAL A 62 -12.40 1.97 1.41
CA VAL A 62 -11.19 1.76 2.21
C VAL A 62 -11.36 2.34 3.61
N PHE A 63 -11.84 3.58 3.75
CA PHE A 63 -12.07 4.20 5.06
C PHE A 63 -13.13 3.45 5.87
N LEU A 64 -14.24 3.04 5.24
CA LEU A 64 -15.29 2.26 5.89
C LEU A 64 -14.74 0.93 6.43
N SER A 65 -13.88 0.26 5.67
CA SER A 65 -13.25 -0.98 6.13
C SER A 65 -12.33 -0.80 7.32
N ILE A 66 -11.66 0.37 7.39
CA ILE A 66 -10.78 0.71 8.52
C ILE A 66 -11.59 0.93 9.80
N ILE A 67 -12.77 1.56 9.69
CA ILE A 67 -13.68 1.78 10.83
C ILE A 67 -14.39 0.50 11.24
N ALA A 68 -14.65 -0.39 10.29
CA ALA A 68 -15.39 -1.62 10.54
C ALA A 68 -14.77 -2.45 11.67
N GLY A 69 -15.61 -3.21 12.38
CA GLY A 69 -15.13 -4.05 13.48
C GLY A 69 -14.45 -3.25 14.61
N ASN A 70 -14.88 -2.03 14.84
CA ASN A 70 -14.30 -1.17 15.88
C ASN A 70 -12.81 -0.90 15.66
N PHE A 71 -12.45 -0.46 14.45
CA PHE A 71 -11.05 -0.19 14.03
C PHE A 71 -10.16 -1.44 14.05
N GLU A 72 -10.71 -2.62 13.77
CA GLU A 72 -9.95 -3.86 13.81
C GLU A 72 -8.66 -3.79 12.96
N VAL A 73 -8.73 -3.14 11.81
CA VAL A 73 -7.58 -2.91 10.92
C VAL A 73 -6.48 -2.15 11.65
N LEU A 74 -6.80 -1.05 12.32
CA LEU A 74 -5.82 -0.25 13.06
C LEU A 74 -5.29 -0.98 14.30
N ARG A 75 -6.13 -1.77 14.98
CA ARG A 75 -5.73 -2.57 16.14
C ARG A 75 -4.73 -3.67 15.81
N ARG A 76 -4.75 -4.17 14.57
CA ARG A 76 -3.80 -5.19 14.09
C ARG A 76 -2.44 -4.63 13.69
N PHE A 77 -2.30 -3.31 13.66
CA PHE A 77 -1.02 -2.69 13.38
C PHE A 77 -0.01 -2.99 14.48
N ARG A 78 1.16 -3.54 14.13
CA ARG A 78 2.19 -3.99 15.07
C ARG A 78 3.41 -3.08 15.12
N GLY A 79 3.42 -1.98 14.36
CA GLY A 79 4.59 -1.10 14.28
C GLY A 79 5.81 -1.72 13.56
N GLU A 80 5.65 -2.82 12.82
CA GLU A 80 6.71 -3.47 12.06
C GLU A 80 7.06 -2.72 10.76
N SER A 81 6.26 -1.74 10.40
CA SER A 81 6.44 -0.83 9.27
C SER A 81 5.82 0.52 9.62
N SER A 82 6.02 1.57 8.80
CA SER A 82 5.26 2.80 8.99
C SER A 82 3.76 2.56 8.82
N LEU A 83 2.93 3.35 9.49
CA LEU A 83 1.47 3.28 9.36
C LEU A 83 1.03 3.50 7.90
N VAL A 84 1.67 4.44 7.19
CA VAL A 84 1.44 4.68 5.76
C VAL A 84 1.66 3.42 4.93
N THR A 85 2.78 2.71 5.14
CA THR A 85 3.09 1.46 4.42
C THR A 85 2.04 0.39 4.71
N TYR A 86 1.67 0.21 5.97
CA TYR A 86 0.64 -0.75 6.39
C TYR A 86 -0.71 -0.47 5.71
N LEU A 87 -1.17 0.78 5.78
CA LEU A 87 -2.44 1.19 5.17
C LEU A 87 -2.42 1.11 3.64
N THR A 88 -1.29 1.42 3.00
CA THR A 88 -1.10 1.28 1.55
C THR A 88 -1.30 -0.17 1.09
N VAL A 89 -0.76 -1.14 1.84
CA VAL A 89 -0.93 -2.57 1.51
C VAL A 89 -2.40 -2.99 1.64
N ILE A 90 -3.09 -2.53 2.69
CA ILE A 90 -4.51 -2.84 2.90
C ILE A 90 -5.36 -2.23 1.80
N ALA A 91 -5.20 -0.93 1.53
CA ALA A 91 -5.93 -0.23 0.47
C ALA A 91 -5.73 -0.92 -0.89
N ARG A 92 -4.49 -1.27 -1.23
CA ARG A 92 -4.20 -1.98 -2.49
C ARG A 92 -4.92 -3.31 -2.60
N ARG A 93 -4.93 -4.12 -1.53
CA ARG A 93 -5.61 -5.42 -1.53
C ARG A 93 -7.11 -5.26 -1.73
N MET A 94 -7.72 -4.29 -1.06
CA MET A 94 -9.14 -3.99 -1.20
C MET A 94 -9.49 -3.56 -2.61
N VAL A 95 -8.71 -2.64 -3.16
CA VAL A 95 -8.90 -2.13 -4.53
C VAL A 95 -8.76 -3.26 -5.56
N VAL A 96 -7.74 -4.11 -5.43
CA VAL A 96 -7.56 -5.28 -6.30
C VAL A 96 -8.74 -6.24 -6.21
N HIS A 97 -9.21 -6.51 -5.00
CA HIS A 97 -10.36 -7.38 -4.78
C HIS A 97 -11.62 -6.81 -5.45
N GLU A 98 -11.91 -5.53 -5.24
CA GLU A 98 -13.07 -4.86 -5.81
C GLU A 98 -13.00 -4.79 -7.35
N MET A 99 -11.85 -4.45 -7.91
CA MET A 99 -11.67 -4.46 -9.37
C MET A 99 -11.85 -5.85 -9.97
N THR A 100 -11.40 -6.90 -9.28
CA THR A 100 -11.60 -8.28 -9.72
C THR A 100 -13.09 -8.65 -9.66
N ARG A 101 -13.78 -8.27 -8.60
CA ARG A 101 -15.22 -8.46 -8.44
C ARG A 101 -16.02 -7.76 -9.55
N ARG A 102 -15.69 -6.50 -9.86
CA ARG A 102 -16.34 -5.74 -10.95
C ARG A 102 -16.14 -6.42 -12.30
N ARG A 103 -14.91 -6.83 -12.64
CA ARG A 103 -14.63 -7.56 -13.89
C ARG A 103 -15.43 -8.87 -14.00
N MET A 104 -15.54 -9.63 -12.90
CA MET A 104 -16.36 -10.84 -12.90
C MET A 104 -17.83 -10.53 -13.11
N ALA A 105 -18.36 -9.48 -12.47
CA ALA A 105 -19.75 -9.05 -12.65
C ALA A 105 -20.04 -8.58 -14.08
N GLU A 106 -19.11 -7.85 -14.70
CA GLU A 106 -19.17 -7.45 -16.11
C GLU A 106 -19.18 -8.66 -17.05
N ALA A 107 -18.28 -9.62 -16.82
CA ALA A 107 -18.21 -10.86 -17.61
C ALA A 107 -19.49 -11.70 -17.52
N MET A 108 -20.22 -11.60 -16.39
CA MET A 108 -21.52 -12.24 -16.19
C MET A 108 -22.71 -11.39 -16.68
N GLY A 109 -22.45 -10.22 -17.28
CA GLY A 109 -23.49 -9.34 -17.84
C GLY A 109 -24.29 -8.56 -16.77
N HIS A 110 -23.80 -8.45 -15.55
CA HIS A 110 -24.54 -7.87 -14.42
C HIS A 110 -24.29 -6.37 -14.21
N VAL A 111 -23.28 -5.78 -14.84
CA VAL A 111 -22.92 -4.36 -14.68
C VAL A 111 -22.67 -3.70 -16.03
N ARG A 112 -23.39 -2.61 -16.29
CA ARG A 112 -23.08 -1.70 -17.40
C ARG A 112 -22.02 -0.70 -16.96
N THR A 113 -20.84 -0.74 -17.57
CA THR A 113 -19.80 0.27 -17.37
C THR A 113 -20.23 1.59 -17.98
N HIS A 114 -20.49 2.60 -17.16
CA HIS A 114 -20.50 3.99 -17.62
C HIS A 114 -19.06 4.52 -17.50
N GLY A 115 -18.30 4.39 -18.60
CA GLY A 115 -16.93 4.84 -18.65
C GLY A 115 -16.81 6.26 -19.19
N THR A 116 -16.44 7.20 -18.36
CA THR A 116 -15.65 8.34 -18.78
C THR A 116 -14.24 8.12 -18.25
N THR A 117 -13.32 7.85 -19.16
CA THR A 117 -11.89 7.65 -18.82
C THR A 117 -11.34 8.89 -18.15
N LEU A 118 -10.66 8.71 -17.02
CA LEU A 118 -9.84 9.74 -16.43
C LEU A 118 -8.74 10.13 -17.41
N ASP A 119 -8.97 11.23 -18.12
CA ASP A 119 -7.88 11.94 -18.79
C ASP A 119 -6.86 12.36 -17.71
N ARG A 120 -5.58 12.23 -18.07
CA ARG A 120 -4.45 12.56 -17.23
C ARG A 120 -4.60 13.94 -16.60
N VAL A 121 -5.17 14.01 -15.41
CA VAL A 121 -5.07 15.21 -14.59
C VAL A 121 -3.62 15.29 -14.14
N GLY A 122 -2.95 16.36 -14.58
CA GLY A 122 -1.52 16.57 -14.47
C GLY A 122 -0.98 16.30 -13.08
N ALA A 123 -0.05 15.36 -13.00
CA ALA A 123 0.82 15.26 -11.86
C ALA A 123 1.65 16.55 -11.78
N SER A 124 1.59 17.23 -10.65
CA SER A 124 2.47 18.37 -10.36
C SER A 124 3.93 17.95 -10.56
N GLU A 125 4.79 18.84 -11.08
CA GLU A 125 6.22 18.57 -11.24
C GLU A 125 6.89 18.10 -9.94
N PHE A 126 6.42 18.59 -8.79
CA PHE A 126 6.86 18.16 -7.48
C PHE A 126 6.53 16.68 -7.20
N ASP A 127 5.35 16.22 -7.63
CA ASP A 127 4.92 14.83 -7.49
C ASP A 127 5.71 13.88 -8.40
N SER A 128 6.14 14.33 -9.58
CA SER A 128 6.98 13.55 -10.49
C SER A 128 8.41 13.37 -9.96
N THR A 129 9.00 14.40 -9.37
CA THR A 129 10.34 14.33 -8.78
C THR A 129 10.38 13.40 -7.56
N MET A 130 9.38 13.51 -6.67
CA MET A 130 9.22 12.61 -5.53
C MET A 130 8.99 11.15 -5.97
N ARG A 131 8.25 10.94 -7.04
CA ARG A 131 8.05 9.58 -7.60
C ARG A 131 9.33 8.98 -8.15
N ILE A 132 10.17 9.77 -8.82
CA ILE A 132 11.45 9.32 -9.35
C ILE A 132 12.39 8.97 -8.19
N MET A 133 12.53 9.85 -7.19
CA MET A 133 13.37 9.60 -6.01
C MET A 133 12.89 8.37 -5.22
N ASN A 134 11.59 8.21 -5.01
CA ASN A 134 11.02 7.03 -4.34
C ASN A 134 11.23 5.76 -5.16
N ARG A 135 11.13 5.84 -6.50
CA ARG A 135 11.37 4.69 -7.37
C ARG A 135 12.81 4.21 -7.30
N ASP A 136 13.77 5.14 -7.34
CA ASP A 136 15.19 4.82 -7.26
C ASP A 136 15.56 4.25 -5.88
N LEU A 137 14.97 4.79 -4.82
CA LEU A 137 15.13 4.26 -3.47
C LEU A 137 14.59 2.82 -3.37
N VAL A 138 13.37 2.58 -3.85
CA VAL A 138 12.77 1.25 -3.86
C VAL A 138 13.60 0.27 -4.71
N GLN A 139 14.11 0.69 -5.87
CA GLN A 139 14.98 -0.15 -6.70
C GLN A 139 16.29 -0.50 -5.99
N ARG A 140 16.93 0.47 -5.33
CA ARG A 140 18.13 0.20 -4.52
C ARG A 140 17.84 -0.76 -3.38
N MET A 141 16.76 -0.56 -2.64
CA MET A 141 16.35 -1.46 -1.56
C MET A 141 16.09 -2.89 -2.08
N LEU A 142 15.37 -3.04 -3.19
CA LEU A 142 15.12 -4.34 -3.81
C LEU A 142 16.40 -5.00 -4.32
N GLY A 143 17.40 -4.21 -4.74
CA GLY A 143 18.70 -4.69 -5.16
C GLY A 143 19.53 -5.37 -4.05
N THR A 144 19.17 -5.18 -2.77
CA THR A 144 19.79 -5.88 -1.64
C THR A 144 19.25 -7.28 -1.39
N LEU A 145 18.14 -7.63 -2.07
CA LEU A 145 17.51 -8.95 -1.98
C LEU A 145 17.98 -9.87 -3.10
N ALA A 146 18.00 -11.17 -2.85
CA ALA A 146 18.17 -12.16 -3.92
C ALA A 146 16.99 -12.09 -4.90
N GLU A 147 17.24 -12.32 -6.21
CA GLU A 147 16.20 -12.16 -7.24
C GLU A 147 14.88 -12.90 -6.96
N PRO A 148 14.84 -14.14 -6.49
CA PRO A 148 13.58 -14.80 -6.15
C PRO A 148 12.80 -14.04 -5.06
N GLU A 149 13.50 -13.50 -4.06
CA GLU A 149 12.89 -12.74 -2.97
C GLU A 149 12.40 -11.36 -3.48
N ALA A 150 13.24 -10.65 -4.25
CA ALA A 150 12.90 -9.37 -4.84
C ALA A 150 11.67 -9.47 -5.75
N THR A 151 11.58 -10.52 -6.55
CA THR A 151 10.44 -10.78 -7.43
C THR A 151 9.15 -11.02 -6.65
N ILE A 152 9.18 -11.83 -5.58
CA ILE A 152 8.02 -12.07 -4.71
C ILE A 152 7.58 -10.76 -4.02
N VAL A 153 8.55 -9.96 -3.54
CA VAL A 153 8.27 -8.65 -2.92
C VAL A 153 7.62 -7.70 -3.93
N ARG A 154 8.14 -7.60 -5.15
CA ARG A 154 7.54 -6.79 -6.23
C ARG A 154 6.12 -7.23 -6.53
N MET A 155 5.89 -8.52 -6.76
CA MET A 155 4.57 -9.06 -7.08
C MET A 155 3.57 -8.77 -5.95
N PHE A 156 3.95 -9.00 -4.71
CA PHE A 156 3.07 -8.83 -3.58
C PHE A 156 2.82 -7.35 -3.23
N HIS A 157 3.90 -6.56 -3.06
CA HIS A 157 3.79 -5.17 -2.56
C HIS A 157 3.57 -4.15 -3.67
N LEU A 158 4.17 -4.32 -4.87
CA LEU A 158 4.05 -3.34 -5.94
C LEU A 158 2.93 -3.67 -6.92
N HIS A 159 2.68 -4.96 -7.19
CA HIS A 159 1.64 -5.38 -8.13
C HIS A 159 0.35 -5.86 -7.46
N GLY A 160 0.33 -6.01 -6.13
CA GLY A 160 -0.84 -6.40 -5.36
C GLY A 160 -1.32 -7.85 -5.61
N TRP A 161 -0.42 -8.73 -6.06
CA TRP A 161 -0.77 -10.12 -6.34
C TRP A 161 -1.01 -10.89 -5.04
N SER A 162 -2.00 -11.78 -5.06
CA SER A 162 -2.24 -12.73 -3.99
C SER A 162 -1.17 -13.82 -3.94
N TYR A 163 -1.06 -14.53 -2.83
CA TYR A 163 -0.14 -15.68 -2.69
C TYR A 163 -0.41 -16.73 -3.76
N ARG A 164 -1.67 -17.00 -4.07
CA ARG A 164 -2.08 -17.95 -5.10
C ARG A 164 -1.62 -17.53 -6.49
N GLU A 165 -1.78 -16.26 -6.85
CA GLU A 165 -1.32 -15.74 -8.15
C GLU A 165 0.20 -15.81 -8.27
N ILE A 166 0.93 -15.45 -7.20
CA ILE A 166 2.39 -15.53 -7.15
C ILE A 166 2.85 -16.99 -7.25
N SER A 167 2.22 -17.88 -6.48
CA SER A 167 2.47 -19.33 -6.53
C SER A 167 2.33 -19.90 -7.94
N THR A 168 1.21 -19.59 -8.59
CA THR A 168 0.95 -20.05 -9.97
C THR A 168 1.96 -19.49 -10.96
N ARG A 169 2.35 -18.22 -10.81
CA ARG A 169 3.24 -17.55 -11.77
C ARG A 169 4.69 -17.97 -11.65
N LEU A 170 5.17 -18.22 -10.42
CA LEU A 170 6.56 -18.57 -10.15
C LEU A 170 6.80 -20.08 -9.97
N GLY A 171 5.75 -20.89 -9.94
CA GLY A 171 5.87 -22.33 -9.68
C GLY A 171 6.34 -22.67 -8.27
N VAL A 172 6.14 -21.77 -7.29
CA VAL A 172 6.51 -21.99 -5.89
C VAL A 172 5.27 -22.36 -5.06
N THR A 173 5.46 -23.02 -3.93
CA THR A 173 4.32 -23.34 -3.06
C THR A 173 3.74 -22.08 -2.40
N GLU A 174 2.42 -21.97 -2.30
CA GLU A 174 1.74 -20.84 -1.69
C GLU A 174 2.23 -20.60 -0.25
N ASN A 175 2.46 -21.67 0.50
CA ASN A 175 2.95 -21.62 1.88
C ASN A 175 4.38 -21.08 2.01
N SER A 176 5.19 -21.07 0.95
CA SER A 176 6.55 -20.51 0.97
C SER A 176 6.60 -19.00 0.82
N ILE A 177 5.54 -18.37 0.30
CA ILE A 177 5.52 -16.95 -0.02
C ILE A 177 5.54 -16.09 1.25
N GLY A 178 4.71 -16.42 2.26
CA GLY A 178 4.68 -15.71 3.53
C GLY A 178 6.03 -15.67 4.24
N PRO A 179 6.68 -16.82 4.49
CA PRO A 179 8.04 -16.89 5.05
C PRO A 179 9.09 -16.13 4.23
N THR A 180 8.99 -16.16 2.90
CA THR A 180 9.90 -15.41 2.02
C THR A 180 9.71 -13.90 2.16
N LEU A 181 8.47 -13.41 2.22
CA LEU A 181 8.17 -12.00 2.47
C LEU A 181 8.66 -11.55 3.85
N THR A 182 8.56 -12.39 4.86
CA THR A 182 9.07 -12.10 6.21
C THR A 182 10.58 -11.95 6.21
N ARG A 183 11.32 -12.91 5.62
CA ARG A 183 12.78 -12.84 5.50
C ARG A 183 13.24 -11.63 4.69
N ALA A 184 12.58 -11.34 3.57
CA ALA A 184 12.88 -10.17 2.75
C ALA A 184 12.70 -8.86 3.55
N ARG A 185 11.64 -8.75 4.34
CA ARG A 185 11.38 -7.60 5.21
C ARG A 185 12.49 -7.41 6.25
N GLU A 186 12.95 -8.49 6.88
CA GLU A 186 14.05 -8.45 7.83
C GLU A 186 15.34 -7.96 7.19
N LYS A 187 15.71 -8.49 6.02
CA LYS A 187 16.87 -8.05 5.24
C LYS A 187 16.79 -6.56 4.90
N LEU A 188 15.65 -6.10 4.39
CA LEU A 188 15.43 -4.69 4.05
C LEU A 188 15.54 -3.78 5.27
N ARG A 189 15.04 -4.21 6.43
CA ARG A 189 15.16 -3.45 7.68
C ARG A 189 16.61 -3.33 8.12
N HIS A 190 17.39 -4.41 8.06
CA HIS A 190 18.81 -4.37 8.41
C HIS A 190 19.61 -3.49 7.46
N SER A 191 19.37 -3.55 6.15
CA SER A 191 20.07 -2.69 5.18
C SER A 191 19.70 -1.21 5.33
N ALA A 192 18.48 -0.89 5.75
CA ALA A 192 18.08 0.50 6.03
C ALA A 192 18.75 1.05 7.30
N LEU A 193 18.95 0.23 8.33
CA LEU A 193 19.65 0.63 9.56
C LEU A 193 21.15 0.86 9.31
N SER A 194 21.82 -0.04 8.58
CA SER A 194 23.23 0.13 8.22
C SER A 194 23.47 1.37 7.35
N ALA A 195 22.58 1.68 6.41
CA ALA A 195 22.70 2.89 5.61
C ALA A 195 22.51 4.19 6.42
N SER A 196 21.78 4.14 7.53
CA SER A 196 21.60 5.27 8.44
C SER A 196 22.83 5.48 9.33
N ASP A 197 23.48 4.40 9.77
CA ASP A 197 24.69 4.46 10.58
C ASP A 197 25.90 4.95 9.76
N ASP A 198 26.01 4.54 8.50
CA ASP A 198 27.06 5.03 7.57
C ASP A 198 26.91 6.53 7.27
N ALA A 199 25.69 7.03 7.17
CA ALA A 199 25.41 8.45 6.96
C ALA A 199 25.74 9.32 8.20
N LEU A 200 25.59 8.77 9.39
CA LEU A 200 25.94 9.46 10.65
C LEU A 200 27.45 9.48 10.91
N ASN A 201 28.18 8.47 10.44
CA ASN A 201 29.65 8.40 10.59
C ASN A 201 30.41 9.18 9.53
N ALA A 202 29.75 9.71 8.51
CA ALA A 202 30.35 10.50 7.42
C ALA A 202 30.24 12.02 7.62
N LEU A 203 29.69 12.48 8.77
CA LEU A 203 29.60 13.88 9.21
C LEU A 203 30.59 14.19 10.33
#